data_c050b9e85f5e931b97a413ebfc5ebcde
#
_entry.id   c050b9e85f5e931b97a413ebfc5ebcde
#
_cell.length_a   1.000
_cell.length_b   1.000
_cell.length_c   1.000
_cell.angle_alpha   90.00
_cell.angle_beta   90.00
_cell.angle_gamma   90.00
#
_symmetry.space_group_name_H-M   'P 1'
#
loop_
_entity.id
_entity.type
_entity.pdbx_description
1 polymer ?
#
loop_
_entity_poly.entity_id
_entity_poly.type
_entity_poly.pdbx_seq_one_letter_code
_entity_poly.pdbx_strand_id
1 'polypeptide(L)'
;PGLGKTTLAFIIAHELGTNIKTASGPSIEKSGDLAAILSSLEPGDVLFIDEIHRMPRYIEEILYPAMEDFSLDIIVGSEGNSRNIKIDLPPFTLVGATTRAGDLSAPLRDRFGIINKLQFYTVEELTDIVKRTARVLDCRIDEDAAVELAMRSRGTPRIANRLFKRVRDFAMVKGNGEIDKEITEEALDRLKVDKMGLDNTDRELLNAIITKFNGGPVGVEAIS
;
A
#
# COMPACT_ATOMS: atom_id res chain seq x y z
N PRO A 1 -1.65 -5.78 0.74
CA PRO A 1 -1.85 -4.52 0.01
C PRO A 1 -3.15 -3.84 0.45
N GLY A 2 -3.19 -2.47 0.41
CA GLY A 2 -4.43 -1.73 0.70
C GLY A 2 -4.74 -1.47 2.17
N LEU A 3 -3.80 -1.73 3.09
CA LEU A 3 -3.93 -1.51 4.54
C LEU A 3 -3.48 -0.11 5.01
N GLY A 4 -3.21 0.82 4.10
CA GLY A 4 -2.90 2.21 4.46
C GLY A 4 -1.41 2.52 4.68
N LYS A 5 -0.46 1.70 4.19
CA LYS A 5 0.99 1.96 4.35
C LYS A 5 1.40 3.36 3.89
N THR A 6 0.99 3.75 2.70
CA THR A 6 1.27 5.09 2.14
C THR A 6 0.63 6.18 3.00
N THR A 7 -0.62 5.99 3.42
CA THR A 7 -1.33 6.94 4.30
C THR A 7 -0.59 7.13 5.62
N LEU A 8 -0.08 6.04 6.20
CA LEU A 8 0.69 6.09 7.44
C LEU A 8 1.98 6.90 7.27
N ALA A 9 2.69 6.76 6.14
CA ALA A 9 3.88 7.56 5.85
C ALA A 9 3.56 9.07 5.79
N PHE A 10 2.44 9.45 5.18
CA PHE A 10 1.99 10.85 5.16
C PHE A 10 1.61 11.35 6.56
N ILE A 11 0.98 10.52 7.39
CA ILE A 11 0.67 10.87 8.78
C ILE A 11 1.96 11.08 9.56
N ILE A 12 2.97 10.21 9.41
CA ILE A 12 4.27 10.37 10.08
C ILE A 12 4.90 11.71 9.71
N ALA A 13 4.96 12.07 8.43
CA ALA A 13 5.52 13.34 8.00
C ALA A 13 4.75 14.55 8.57
N HIS A 14 3.41 14.45 8.58
CA HIS A 14 2.54 15.49 9.14
C HIS A 14 2.79 15.68 10.65
N GLU A 15 2.86 14.59 11.41
CA GLU A 15 3.11 14.64 12.86
C GLU A 15 4.52 15.16 13.19
N LEU A 16 5.50 14.88 12.32
CA LEU A 16 6.86 15.43 12.45
C LEU A 16 6.95 16.90 11.99
N GLY A 17 5.91 17.43 11.34
CA GLY A 17 5.89 18.80 10.81
C GLY A 17 6.88 19.00 9.66
N THR A 18 7.16 17.96 8.87
CA THR A 18 8.17 17.96 7.80
C THR A 18 7.56 17.59 6.45
N ASN A 19 8.33 17.82 5.38
CA ASN A 19 7.91 17.38 4.05
C ASN A 19 8.09 15.88 3.88
N ILE A 20 7.37 15.32 2.91
CA ILE A 20 7.52 13.92 2.48
C ILE A 20 7.89 13.85 1.01
N LYS A 21 8.94 13.10 0.70
CA LYS A 21 9.27 12.70 -0.66
C LYS A 21 8.93 11.23 -0.83
N THR A 22 8.31 10.93 -1.96
CA THR A 22 7.83 9.56 -2.23
C THR A 22 8.53 8.98 -3.44
N ALA A 23 8.95 7.74 -3.30
CA ALA A 23 9.52 6.94 -4.38
C ALA A 23 8.92 5.52 -4.36
N SER A 24 9.12 4.78 -5.43
CA SER A 24 8.76 3.37 -5.52
C SER A 24 10.01 2.54 -5.74
N GLY A 25 10.17 1.43 -5.03
CA GLY A 25 11.32 0.53 -5.22
C GLY A 25 11.57 0.18 -6.70
N PRO A 26 10.55 -0.21 -7.47
CA PRO A 26 10.69 -0.48 -8.90
C PRO A 26 11.13 0.70 -9.76
N SER A 27 10.93 1.94 -9.34
CA SER A 27 11.33 3.13 -10.10
C SER A 27 12.76 3.60 -9.84
N ILE A 28 13.42 2.97 -8.88
CA ILE A 28 14.82 3.24 -8.56
C ILE A 28 15.67 2.15 -9.23
N GLU A 29 16.05 2.39 -10.49
CA GLU A 29 16.75 1.40 -11.30
C GLU A 29 18.27 1.61 -11.32
N LYS A 30 18.72 2.84 -11.07
CA LYS A 30 20.14 3.22 -11.14
C LYS A 30 20.58 3.96 -9.88
N SER A 31 21.87 3.89 -9.58
CA SER A 31 22.47 4.64 -8.47
C SER A 31 22.19 6.13 -8.55
N GLY A 32 22.16 6.69 -9.76
CA GLY A 32 21.83 8.09 -10.00
C GLY A 32 20.39 8.46 -9.63
N ASP A 33 19.44 7.55 -9.77
CA ASP A 33 18.05 7.80 -9.39
C ASP A 33 17.92 7.98 -7.87
N LEU A 34 18.55 7.07 -7.10
CA LEU A 34 18.59 7.16 -5.64
C LEU A 34 19.35 8.40 -5.18
N ALA A 35 20.50 8.68 -5.82
CA ALA A 35 21.30 9.84 -5.52
C ALA A 35 20.53 11.16 -5.72
N ALA A 36 19.79 11.28 -6.82
CA ALA A 36 18.96 12.45 -7.10
C ALA A 36 17.86 12.65 -6.05
N ILE A 37 17.22 11.57 -5.62
CA ILE A 37 16.19 11.60 -4.56
C ILE A 37 16.83 12.06 -3.23
N LEU A 38 17.91 11.41 -2.79
CA LEU A 38 18.57 11.70 -1.52
C LEU A 38 19.15 13.11 -1.47
N SER A 39 19.80 13.56 -2.56
CA SER A 39 20.37 14.93 -2.65
C SER A 39 19.30 16.03 -2.69
N SER A 40 18.05 15.68 -2.95
CA SER A 40 16.94 16.64 -2.95
C SER A 40 16.27 16.81 -1.59
N LEU A 41 16.65 16.01 -0.58
CA LEU A 41 16.08 16.07 0.77
C LEU A 41 16.55 17.32 1.51
N GLU A 42 15.68 17.82 2.37
CA GLU A 42 15.98 18.88 3.32
C GLU A 42 16.10 18.29 4.75
N PRO A 43 16.75 18.99 5.70
CA PRO A 43 16.87 18.49 7.07
C PRO A 43 15.52 18.17 7.71
N GLY A 44 15.36 16.93 8.16
CA GLY A 44 14.13 16.43 8.79
C GLY A 44 13.10 15.84 7.86
N ASP A 45 13.28 15.90 6.54
CA ASP A 45 12.35 15.33 5.57
C ASP A 45 12.11 13.84 5.80
N VAL A 46 10.93 13.37 5.41
CA VAL A 46 10.59 11.95 5.32
C VAL A 46 10.78 11.48 3.89
N LEU A 47 11.60 10.46 3.69
CA LEU A 47 11.66 9.71 2.43
C LEU A 47 10.82 8.44 2.57
N PHE A 48 9.75 8.34 1.80
CA PHE A 48 8.92 7.15 1.72
C PHE A 48 9.22 6.35 0.46
N ILE A 49 9.59 5.07 0.62
CA ILE A 49 9.81 4.14 -0.50
C ILE A 49 8.76 3.03 -0.44
N ASP A 50 7.81 3.04 -1.39
CA ASP A 50 6.82 1.95 -1.51
C ASP A 50 7.42 0.74 -2.25
N GLU A 51 6.98 -0.47 -1.88
CA GLU A 51 7.49 -1.75 -2.41
C GLU A 51 9.03 -1.83 -2.40
N ILE A 52 9.64 -1.39 -1.30
CA ILE A 52 11.10 -1.27 -1.13
C ILE A 52 11.85 -2.59 -1.42
N HIS A 53 11.21 -3.76 -1.21
CA HIS A 53 11.77 -5.08 -1.52
C HIS A 53 12.02 -5.32 -3.02
N ARG A 54 11.48 -4.46 -3.90
CA ARG A 54 11.68 -4.53 -5.34
C ARG A 54 12.84 -3.67 -5.83
N MET A 55 13.51 -2.99 -4.94
CA MET A 55 14.73 -2.25 -5.25
C MET A 55 15.86 -3.23 -5.53
N PRO A 56 16.70 -3.01 -6.58
CA PRO A 56 17.85 -3.86 -6.86
C PRO A 56 18.85 -3.88 -5.69
N ARG A 57 19.45 -5.02 -5.40
CA ARG A 57 20.38 -5.18 -4.26
C ARG A 57 21.56 -4.21 -4.28
N TYR A 58 22.14 -3.95 -5.43
CA TYR A 58 23.23 -2.98 -5.54
C TYR A 58 22.80 -1.54 -5.22
N ILE A 59 21.51 -1.22 -5.34
CA ILE A 59 20.94 0.06 -4.90
C ILE A 59 20.71 0.06 -3.38
N GLU A 60 20.30 -1.08 -2.81
CA GLU A 60 20.20 -1.20 -1.34
C GLU A 60 21.57 -0.91 -0.69
N GLU A 61 22.66 -1.41 -1.26
CA GLU A 61 24.04 -1.18 -0.74
C GLU A 61 24.42 0.30 -0.73
N ILE A 62 23.92 1.09 -1.69
CA ILE A 62 24.13 2.54 -1.73
C ILE A 62 23.26 3.25 -0.68
N LEU A 63 22.09 2.67 -0.34
CA LEU A 63 21.20 3.23 0.68
C LEU A 63 21.75 3.04 2.11
N TYR A 64 22.59 2.01 2.36
CA TYR A 64 23.10 1.73 3.71
C TYR A 64 23.87 2.90 4.34
N PRO A 65 24.89 3.51 3.69
CA PRO A 65 25.58 4.67 4.24
C PRO A 65 24.64 5.87 4.44
N ALA A 66 23.64 6.00 3.57
CA ALA A 66 22.65 7.07 3.73
C ALA A 66 21.78 6.90 4.99
N MET A 67 21.47 5.66 5.38
CA MET A 67 20.70 5.34 6.59
C MET A 67 21.54 5.46 7.87
N GLU A 68 22.82 5.09 7.82
CA GLU A 68 23.69 5.01 8.99
C GLU A 68 24.42 6.33 9.27
N ASP A 69 25.03 6.90 8.22
CA ASP A 69 25.97 8.02 8.32
C ASP A 69 25.48 9.30 7.65
N PHE A 70 24.27 9.31 7.09
CA PHE A 70 23.77 10.42 6.26
C PHE A 70 24.76 10.81 5.17
N SER A 71 25.31 9.83 4.48
CA SER A 71 26.28 10.03 3.41
C SER A 71 25.99 9.13 2.22
N LEU A 72 26.42 9.58 1.05
CA LEU A 72 26.24 8.87 -0.21
C LEU A 72 27.57 8.79 -0.95
N ASP A 73 28.01 7.59 -1.31
CA ASP A 73 29.19 7.37 -2.13
C ASP A 73 28.79 7.19 -3.60
N ILE A 74 29.23 8.11 -4.45
CA ILE A 74 28.95 8.06 -5.88
C ILE A 74 30.25 7.90 -6.66
N ILE A 75 30.26 6.95 -7.60
CA ILE A 75 31.35 6.80 -8.54
C ILE A 75 31.03 7.67 -9.77
N VAL A 76 31.82 8.71 -10.01
CA VAL A 76 31.68 9.62 -11.14
C VAL A 76 32.89 9.45 -12.08
N GLY A 77 32.63 9.30 -13.37
CA GLY A 77 33.66 9.16 -14.40
C GLY A 77 33.44 7.96 -15.31
N SER A 78 34.21 7.92 -16.41
CA SER A 78 34.24 6.79 -17.36
C SER A 78 35.35 5.80 -17.00
N GLU A 79 35.34 4.60 -17.62
CA GLU A 79 36.36 3.57 -17.44
C GLU A 79 37.76 4.14 -17.56
N GLY A 80 38.59 3.98 -16.50
CA GLY A 80 39.96 4.48 -16.40
C GLY A 80 40.13 5.82 -15.68
N ASN A 81 39.05 6.58 -15.36
CA ASN A 81 39.12 7.87 -14.67
C ASN A 81 37.98 8.07 -13.66
N SER A 82 37.56 6.98 -13.04
CA SER A 82 36.47 7.01 -12.02
C SER A 82 37.00 7.58 -10.69
N ARG A 83 36.25 8.50 -10.12
CA ARG A 83 36.48 9.07 -8.77
C ARG A 83 35.30 8.72 -7.87
N ASN A 84 35.60 8.27 -6.67
CA ASN A 84 34.57 8.15 -5.63
C ASN A 84 34.39 9.51 -4.97
N ILE A 85 33.16 10.03 -4.98
CA ILE A 85 32.77 11.28 -4.35
C ILE A 85 31.82 10.93 -3.22
N LYS A 86 32.21 11.30 -1.99
CA LYS A 86 31.31 11.23 -0.83
C LYS A 86 30.52 12.52 -0.75
N ILE A 87 29.18 12.39 -0.69
CA ILE A 87 28.25 13.51 -0.54
C ILE A 87 27.61 13.38 0.84
N ASP A 88 27.68 14.43 1.64
CA ASP A 88 26.96 14.51 2.91
C ASP A 88 25.49 14.82 2.65
N LEU A 89 24.62 14.07 3.31
CA LEU A 89 23.17 14.22 3.22
C LEU A 89 22.62 14.90 4.48
N PRO A 90 21.55 15.66 4.38
CA PRO A 90 20.87 16.16 5.57
C PRO A 90 20.25 14.97 6.34
N PRO A 91 20.12 15.07 7.68
CA PRO A 91 19.39 14.08 8.45
C PRO A 91 17.95 13.95 7.94
N PHE A 92 17.50 12.73 7.70
CA PHE A 92 16.15 12.41 7.19
C PHE A 92 15.60 11.17 7.87
N THR A 93 14.29 10.95 7.72
CA THR A 93 13.62 9.74 8.19
C THR A 93 13.26 8.86 6.99
N LEU A 94 13.78 7.63 6.96
CA LEU A 94 13.39 6.66 5.93
C LEU A 94 12.16 5.84 6.40
N VAL A 95 11.13 5.82 5.60
CA VAL A 95 9.95 4.97 5.77
C VAL A 95 9.86 4.01 4.59
N GLY A 96 10.15 2.74 4.81
CA GLY A 96 10.01 1.69 3.81
C GLY A 96 8.67 0.95 3.94
N ALA A 97 8.00 0.68 2.83
CA ALA A 97 6.81 -0.15 2.81
C ALA A 97 6.99 -1.35 1.90
N THR A 98 6.47 -2.49 2.32
CA THR A 98 6.53 -3.72 1.52
C THR A 98 5.26 -4.55 1.70
N THR A 99 4.87 -5.29 0.67
CA THR A 99 3.87 -6.35 0.74
C THR A 99 4.49 -7.74 0.97
N ARG A 100 5.83 -7.85 0.83
CA ARG A 100 6.59 -9.08 0.94
C ARG A 100 7.79 -8.90 1.86
N ALA A 101 7.53 -8.93 3.16
CA ALA A 101 8.59 -8.73 4.16
C ALA A 101 9.71 -9.80 4.08
N GLY A 102 9.38 -11.01 3.58
CA GLY A 102 10.36 -12.08 3.39
C GLY A 102 11.34 -11.84 2.23
N ASP A 103 10.98 -10.99 1.26
CA ASP A 103 11.82 -10.67 0.11
C ASP A 103 12.79 -9.51 0.42
N LEU A 104 12.63 -8.85 1.56
CA LEU A 104 13.54 -7.80 2.01
C LEU A 104 14.87 -8.42 2.44
N SER A 105 15.98 -7.88 1.94
CA SER A 105 17.32 -8.37 2.34
C SER A 105 17.52 -8.22 3.85
N ALA A 106 18.19 -9.19 4.48
CA ALA A 106 18.48 -9.12 5.91
C ALA A 106 19.29 -7.87 6.27
N PRO A 107 20.34 -7.47 5.51
CA PRO A 107 21.08 -6.25 5.81
C PRO A 107 20.24 -4.97 5.77
N LEU A 108 19.32 -4.86 4.81
CA LEU A 108 18.42 -3.69 4.75
C LEU A 108 17.42 -3.71 5.90
N ARG A 109 16.83 -4.88 6.19
CA ARG A 109 15.86 -5.03 7.28
C ARG A 109 16.45 -4.68 8.64
N ASP A 110 17.69 -5.11 8.91
CA ASP A 110 18.35 -4.92 10.19
C ASP A 110 18.75 -3.46 10.46
N ARG A 111 18.75 -2.61 9.41
CA ARG A 111 18.99 -1.16 9.53
C ARG A 111 17.73 -0.36 9.87
N PHE A 112 16.55 -0.95 9.76
CA PHE A 112 15.33 -0.32 10.25
C PHE A 112 15.20 -0.52 11.75
N GLY A 113 15.19 0.59 12.51
CA GLY A 113 15.01 0.56 13.98
C GLY A 113 13.61 0.14 14.40
N ILE A 114 12.61 0.32 13.53
CA ILE A 114 11.20 0.00 13.81
C ILE A 114 10.62 -0.79 12.63
N ILE A 115 10.09 -1.97 12.92
CA ILE A 115 9.41 -2.82 11.94
C ILE A 115 8.02 -3.16 12.44
N ASN A 116 7.00 -2.71 11.71
CA ASN A 116 5.60 -2.93 12.06
C ASN A 116 4.89 -3.76 10.99
N LYS A 117 4.11 -4.75 11.42
CA LYS A 117 3.23 -5.52 10.56
C LYS A 117 1.81 -4.99 10.69
N LEU A 118 1.28 -4.41 9.62
CA LEU A 118 -0.11 -3.97 9.59
C LEU A 118 -1.04 -5.18 9.55
N GLN A 119 -2.07 -5.14 10.38
CA GLN A 119 -3.11 -6.15 10.44
C GLN A 119 -4.32 -5.76 9.60
N PHE A 120 -5.20 -6.73 9.33
CA PHE A 120 -6.50 -6.43 8.76
C PHE A 120 -7.33 -5.63 9.75
N TYR A 121 -8.15 -4.75 9.23
CA TYR A 121 -9.07 -3.93 10.01
C TYR A 121 -10.29 -4.74 10.45
N THR A 122 -10.84 -4.41 11.60
CA THR A 122 -12.12 -4.94 12.07
C THR A 122 -13.27 -4.36 11.26
N VAL A 123 -14.47 -4.95 11.42
CA VAL A 123 -15.67 -4.42 10.75
C VAL A 123 -16.00 -3.03 11.27
N GLU A 124 -15.85 -2.79 12.57
CA GLU A 124 -16.10 -1.50 13.22
C GLU A 124 -15.17 -0.42 12.65
N GLU A 125 -13.87 -0.68 12.58
CA GLU A 125 -12.88 0.24 12.02
C GLU A 125 -13.16 0.54 10.54
N LEU A 126 -13.55 -0.46 9.75
CA LEU A 126 -13.92 -0.26 8.35
C LEU A 126 -15.23 0.51 8.20
N THR A 127 -16.19 0.30 9.09
CA THR A 127 -17.44 1.07 9.12
C THR A 127 -17.16 2.56 9.34
N ASP A 128 -16.27 2.89 10.27
CA ASP A 128 -15.84 4.26 10.52
C ASP A 128 -15.13 4.87 9.31
N ILE A 129 -14.29 4.09 8.62
CA ILE A 129 -13.63 4.51 7.38
C ILE A 129 -14.65 4.80 6.27
N VAL A 130 -15.63 3.94 6.09
CA VAL A 130 -16.73 4.13 5.10
C VAL A 130 -17.53 5.39 5.42
N LYS A 131 -17.95 5.58 6.67
CA LYS A 131 -18.68 6.77 7.12
C LYS A 131 -17.87 8.05 6.95
N ARG A 132 -16.56 8.00 7.25
CA ARG A 132 -15.66 9.13 7.01
C ARG A 132 -15.57 9.44 5.52
N THR A 133 -15.45 8.42 4.67
CA THR A 133 -15.39 8.60 3.22
C THR A 133 -16.69 9.17 2.67
N ALA A 134 -17.83 8.73 3.18
CA ALA A 134 -19.14 9.26 2.83
C ALA A 134 -19.24 10.75 3.15
N ARG A 135 -18.81 11.17 4.36
CA ARG A 135 -18.77 12.59 4.75
C ARG A 135 -17.86 13.43 3.84
N VAL A 136 -16.68 12.92 3.50
CA VAL A 136 -15.73 13.64 2.62
C VAL A 136 -16.28 13.81 1.20
N LEU A 137 -17.10 12.85 0.74
CA LEU A 137 -17.71 12.87 -0.59
C LEU A 137 -19.13 13.44 -0.61
N ASP A 138 -19.57 14.05 0.53
CA ASP A 138 -20.90 14.64 0.72
C ASP A 138 -22.04 13.67 0.35
N CYS A 139 -21.91 12.42 0.79
CA CYS A 139 -22.91 11.37 0.56
C CYS A 139 -23.58 10.97 1.88
N ARG A 140 -24.90 10.77 1.83
CA ARG A 140 -25.65 10.19 2.95
C ARG A 140 -25.55 8.67 2.88
N ILE A 141 -25.22 8.05 4.01
CA ILE A 141 -25.15 6.60 4.15
C ILE A 141 -25.73 6.19 5.50
N ASP A 142 -26.55 5.17 5.49
CA ASP A 142 -27.11 4.57 6.71
C ASP A 142 -26.06 3.71 7.43
N GLU A 143 -26.24 3.53 8.73
CA GLU A 143 -25.37 2.68 9.56
C GLU A 143 -25.29 1.25 9.03
N ASP A 144 -26.44 0.64 8.76
CA ASP A 144 -26.52 -0.74 8.26
C ASP A 144 -25.84 -0.90 6.90
N ALA A 145 -25.95 0.08 6.02
CA ALA A 145 -25.27 0.11 4.73
C ALA A 145 -23.76 0.20 4.89
N ALA A 146 -23.28 1.02 5.82
CA ALA A 146 -21.86 1.15 6.10
C ALA A 146 -21.28 -0.13 6.69
N VAL A 147 -22.01 -0.80 7.60
CA VAL A 147 -21.63 -2.11 8.18
C VAL A 147 -21.59 -3.18 7.09
N GLU A 148 -22.59 -3.24 6.20
CA GLU A 148 -22.61 -4.22 5.10
C GLU A 148 -21.42 -4.06 4.17
N LEU A 149 -21.05 -2.83 3.80
CA LEU A 149 -19.86 -2.53 3.03
C LEU A 149 -18.58 -2.97 3.76
N ALA A 150 -18.49 -2.70 5.05
CA ALA A 150 -17.36 -3.08 5.89
C ALA A 150 -17.19 -4.61 5.95
N MET A 151 -18.27 -5.35 6.16
CA MET A 151 -18.26 -6.82 6.21
C MET A 151 -17.74 -7.43 4.90
N ARG A 152 -18.20 -6.93 3.74
CA ARG A 152 -17.76 -7.43 2.43
C ARG A 152 -16.39 -6.90 1.98
N SER A 153 -15.70 -6.10 2.82
CA SER A 153 -14.40 -5.50 2.49
C SER A 153 -13.19 -6.32 2.93
N ARG A 154 -13.38 -7.49 3.50
CA ARG A 154 -12.31 -8.43 3.89
C ARG A 154 -11.17 -7.77 4.67
N GLY A 155 -11.49 -6.92 5.64
CA GLY A 155 -10.51 -6.26 6.50
C GLY A 155 -9.62 -5.21 5.80
N THR A 156 -9.99 -4.74 4.59
CA THR A 156 -9.11 -3.92 3.75
C THR A 156 -9.74 -2.57 3.41
N PRO A 157 -9.20 -1.43 3.90
CA PRO A 157 -9.70 -0.08 3.61
C PRO A 157 -9.80 0.26 2.12
N ARG A 158 -8.84 -0.20 1.31
CA ARG A 158 -8.88 0.00 -0.15
C ARG A 158 -10.11 -0.65 -0.79
N ILE A 159 -10.47 -1.86 -0.35
CA ILE A 159 -11.65 -2.57 -0.84
C ILE A 159 -12.91 -1.83 -0.36
N ALA A 160 -12.98 -1.47 0.92
CA ALA A 160 -14.11 -0.72 1.48
C ALA A 160 -14.40 0.57 0.69
N ASN A 161 -13.38 1.37 0.46
CA ASN A 161 -13.51 2.60 -0.32
C ASN A 161 -13.88 2.35 -1.79
N ARG A 162 -13.37 1.26 -2.39
CA ARG A 162 -13.73 0.87 -3.76
C ARG A 162 -15.19 0.46 -3.86
N LEU A 163 -15.66 -0.38 -2.94
CA LEU A 163 -17.06 -0.81 -2.90
C LEU A 163 -17.98 0.37 -2.63
N PHE A 164 -17.66 1.21 -1.63
CA PHE A 164 -18.42 2.42 -1.34
C PHE A 164 -18.62 3.31 -2.57
N LYS A 165 -17.55 3.61 -3.32
CA LYS A 165 -17.65 4.42 -4.53
C LYS A 165 -18.61 3.80 -5.56
N ARG A 166 -18.57 2.49 -5.75
CA ARG A 166 -19.45 1.78 -6.69
C ARG A 166 -20.90 1.79 -6.24
N VAL A 167 -21.14 1.57 -4.95
CA VAL A 167 -22.50 1.64 -4.38
C VAL A 167 -23.05 3.06 -4.47
N ARG A 168 -22.23 4.09 -4.19
CA ARG A 168 -22.61 5.48 -4.36
C ARG A 168 -23.02 5.78 -5.81
N ASP A 169 -22.20 5.38 -6.79
CA ASP A 169 -22.49 5.61 -8.20
C ASP A 169 -23.81 4.91 -8.60
N PHE A 170 -24.06 3.72 -8.04
CA PHE A 170 -25.32 3.00 -8.23
C PHE A 170 -26.52 3.72 -7.61
N ALA A 171 -26.38 4.20 -6.36
CA ALA A 171 -27.42 4.97 -5.68
C ALA A 171 -27.79 6.27 -6.41
N MET A 172 -26.80 6.93 -7.01
CA MET A 172 -27.02 8.14 -7.82
C MET A 172 -27.82 7.86 -9.11
N VAL A 173 -27.62 6.71 -9.72
CA VAL A 173 -28.30 6.35 -10.98
C VAL A 173 -29.69 5.78 -10.75
N LYS A 174 -29.87 5.01 -9.70
CA LYS A 174 -31.10 4.23 -9.45
C LYS A 174 -32.03 4.87 -8.43
N GLY A 175 -31.49 5.70 -7.54
CA GLY A 175 -32.22 6.32 -6.43
C GLY A 175 -32.05 7.83 -6.38
N ASN A 176 -32.17 8.36 -5.20
CA ASN A 176 -32.03 9.78 -4.87
C ASN A 176 -30.58 10.16 -4.43
N GLY A 177 -29.63 9.23 -4.53
CA GLY A 177 -28.26 9.41 -4.07
C GLY A 177 -28.02 9.06 -2.59
N GLU A 178 -29.06 8.64 -1.86
CA GLU A 178 -28.91 8.10 -0.50
C GLU A 178 -28.52 6.63 -0.55
N ILE A 179 -27.60 6.23 0.32
CA ILE A 179 -27.08 4.86 0.38
C ILE A 179 -27.68 4.20 1.61
N ASP A 180 -28.76 3.45 1.39
CA ASP A 180 -29.39 2.60 2.38
C ASP A 180 -28.91 1.13 2.22
N LYS A 181 -29.36 0.27 3.11
CA LYS A 181 -29.01 -1.15 3.11
C LYS A 181 -29.48 -1.86 1.85
N GLU A 182 -30.71 -1.57 1.39
CA GLU A 182 -31.34 -2.24 0.24
C GLU A 182 -30.59 -1.92 -1.06
N ILE A 183 -30.29 -0.64 -1.30
CA ILE A 183 -29.48 -0.19 -2.43
C ILE A 183 -28.07 -0.78 -2.35
N THR A 184 -27.49 -0.88 -1.15
CA THR A 184 -26.17 -1.46 -0.95
C THR A 184 -26.14 -2.94 -1.32
N GLU A 185 -27.10 -3.73 -0.81
CA GLU A 185 -27.20 -5.16 -1.12
C GLU A 185 -27.40 -5.38 -2.63
N GLU A 186 -28.32 -4.64 -3.26
CA GLU A 186 -28.57 -4.75 -4.71
C GLU A 186 -27.33 -4.38 -5.54
N ALA A 187 -26.63 -3.31 -5.17
CA ALA A 187 -25.41 -2.90 -5.87
C ALA A 187 -24.29 -3.95 -5.73
N LEU A 188 -24.09 -4.49 -4.53
CA LEU A 188 -23.08 -5.52 -4.28
C LEU A 188 -23.40 -6.84 -5.00
N ASP A 189 -24.67 -7.21 -5.09
CA ASP A 189 -25.11 -8.38 -5.86
C ASP A 189 -24.85 -8.20 -7.37
N ARG A 190 -25.10 -7.01 -7.91
CA ARG A 190 -24.75 -6.68 -9.30
C ARG A 190 -23.26 -6.67 -9.56
N LEU A 191 -22.47 -6.26 -8.57
CA LEU A 191 -21.00 -6.35 -8.60
C LEU A 191 -20.49 -7.78 -8.38
N LYS A 192 -21.40 -8.75 -8.13
CA LYS A 192 -21.10 -10.16 -7.86
C LYS A 192 -20.17 -10.34 -6.65
N VAL A 193 -20.29 -9.46 -5.66
CA VAL A 193 -19.59 -9.55 -4.38
C VAL A 193 -20.52 -10.22 -3.39
N ASP A 194 -20.18 -11.42 -2.92
CA ASP A 194 -21.01 -12.18 -2.00
C ASP A 194 -20.90 -11.67 -0.54
N LYS A 195 -21.63 -12.31 0.36
CA LYS A 195 -21.64 -11.94 1.79
C LYS A 195 -20.29 -12.07 2.49
N MET A 196 -19.38 -12.87 1.93
CA MET A 196 -18.00 -13.01 2.44
C MET A 196 -17.02 -12.03 1.77
N GLY A 197 -17.51 -11.20 0.84
CA GLY A 197 -16.69 -10.28 0.07
C GLY A 197 -15.93 -10.94 -1.07
N LEU A 198 -16.29 -12.17 -1.46
CA LEU A 198 -15.68 -12.86 -2.58
C LEU A 198 -16.28 -12.36 -3.90
N ASP A 199 -15.42 -12.06 -4.86
CA ASP A 199 -15.83 -11.72 -6.21
C ASP A 199 -15.92 -12.97 -7.12
N ASN A 200 -16.22 -12.76 -8.40
CA ASN A 200 -16.37 -13.86 -9.33
C ASN A 200 -15.09 -14.68 -9.49
N THR A 201 -13.96 -14.01 -9.56
CA THR A 201 -12.65 -14.66 -9.73
C THR A 201 -12.28 -15.47 -8.49
N ASP A 202 -12.53 -14.94 -7.28
CA ASP A 202 -12.33 -15.68 -6.04
C ASP A 202 -13.15 -16.98 -6.03
N ARG A 203 -14.43 -16.92 -6.47
CA ARG A 203 -15.32 -18.06 -6.50
C ARG A 203 -14.92 -19.09 -7.57
N GLU A 204 -14.51 -18.63 -8.76
CA GLU A 204 -13.99 -19.51 -9.81
C GLU A 204 -12.74 -20.27 -9.33
N LEU A 205 -11.83 -19.58 -8.65
CA LEU A 205 -10.65 -20.17 -8.05
C LEU A 205 -11.01 -21.23 -7.00
N LEU A 206 -11.89 -20.90 -6.06
CA LEU A 206 -12.34 -21.83 -5.03
C LEU A 206 -13.07 -23.05 -5.64
N ASN A 207 -13.94 -22.83 -6.63
CA ASN A 207 -14.60 -23.90 -7.33
C ASN A 207 -13.62 -24.81 -8.09
N ALA A 208 -12.58 -24.24 -8.70
CA ALA A 208 -11.53 -25.02 -9.34
C ALA A 208 -10.79 -25.91 -8.33
N ILE A 209 -10.44 -25.37 -7.16
CA ILE A 209 -9.80 -26.14 -6.09
C ILE A 209 -10.70 -27.27 -5.62
N ILE A 210 -11.99 -27.00 -5.39
CA ILE A 210 -12.95 -28.00 -4.91
C ILE A 210 -13.19 -29.08 -5.96
N THR A 211 -13.46 -28.69 -7.20
CA THR A 211 -13.92 -29.64 -8.23
C THR A 211 -12.79 -30.38 -8.91
N LYS A 212 -11.67 -29.69 -9.21
CA LYS A 212 -10.55 -30.31 -9.94
C LYS A 212 -9.51 -30.94 -9.02
N PHE A 213 -9.39 -30.47 -7.79
CA PHE A 213 -8.35 -30.89 -6.83
C PHE A 213 -8.92 -31.49 -5.54
N ASN A 214 -10.23 -31.80 -5.51
CA ASN A 214 -10.94 -32.38 -4.35
C ASN A 214 -10.75 -31.61 -3.02
N GLY A 215 -10.59 -30.27 -3.10
CA GLY A 215 -10.35 -29.43 -1.93
C GLY A 215 -8.95 -29.59 -1.31
N GLY A 216 -8.05 -30.34 -1.93
CA GLY A 216 -6.71 -30.62 -1.44
C GLY A 216 -5.72 -29.49 -1.69
N PRO A 217 -4.50 -29.57 -1.15
CA PRO A 217 -3.46 -28.59 -1.41
C PRO A 217 -3.09 -28.62 -2.89
N VAL A 218 -3.01 -27.42 -3.50
CA VAL A 218 -2.68 -27.25 -4.92
C VAL A 218 -1.64 -26.14 -5.07
N GLY A 219 -0.64 -26.37 -5.92
CA GLY A 219 0.37 -25.36 -6.23
C GLY A 219 -0.19 -24.22 -7.07
N VAL A 220 0.36 -23.01 -6.92
CA VAL A 220 -0.07 -21.81 -7.66
C VAL A 220 0.02 -22.02 -9.18
N GLU A 221 1.07 -22.70 -9.66
CA GLU A 221 1.27 -23.01 -11.08
C GLU A 221 0.22 -23.94 -11.67
N ALA A 222 -0.44 -24.77 -10.84
CA ALA A 222 -1.48 -25.70 -11.30
C ALA A 222 -2.86 -25.03 -11.41
N ILE A 223 -3.03 -23.84 -10.84
CA ILE A 223 -4.28 -23.07 -10.83
C ILE A 223 -4.24 -21.92 -11.84
N SER A 224 -3.07 -21.46 -12.23
CA SER A 224 -2.85 -20.44 -13.27
C SER A 224 -2.95 -21.04 -14.68
#